data_785a473000069da1aadf948ea892d898
#
_entry.id   785a473000069da1aadf948ea892d898
#
_cell.length_a   1.000
_cell.length_b   1.000
_cell.length_c   1.000
_cell.angle_alpha   90.00
_cell.angle_beta   90.00
_cell.angle_gamma   90.00
#
_symmetry.space_group_name_H-M   'P 1'
#
loop_
_entity.id
_entity.type
_entity.pdbx_description
1 polymer ?
#
loop_
_entity_poly.entity_id
_entity_poly.type
_entity_poly.pdbx_seq_one_letter_code
_entity_poly.pdbx_strand_id
1 'polypeptide(L)'
;ENIELERVSLERADFILCTGLFRDDTETPEDYRDLLATARARSLEMICANPDRVVEVGDRLHYCAGSLADAYAQIGGPVINAGKPHPPIYDLALALLEAAAGRRVARHEILAIGDSIRTDLAGAAAMGMDALFVTGGIHDGKEGAPGLQHESVRIDRSAQALARQCAEAGVRPRAMLRRLAW
;
A
#
# COMPACT_ATOMS: atom_id res chain seq x y z
N GLU A 1 -11.87 -0.19 20.53
CA GLU A 1 -12.31 -1.54 20.96
C GLU A 1 -11.29 -2.54 20.46
N ASN A 2 -10.82 -3.44 21.32
CA ASN A 2 -10.00 -4.57 20.90
C ASN A 2 -10.94 -5.65 20.33
N ILE A 3 -10.72 -5.99 19.07
CA ILE A 3 -11.41 -7.11 18.44
C ILE A 3 -10.58 -8.36 18.71
N GLU A 4 -11.13 -9.32 19.43
CA GLU A 4 -10.52 -10.64 19.58
C GLU A 4 -10.82 -11.46 18.32
N LEU A 5 -9.77 -11.84 17.60
CA LEU A 5 -9.84 -12.70 16.43
C LEU A 5 -9.28 -14.07 16.77
N GLU A 6 -10.07 -15.11 16.55
CA GLU A 6 -9.60 -16.50 16.64
C GLU A 6 -8.91 -16.89 15.33
N ARG A 7 -7.69 -17.45 15.44
CA ARG A 7 -7.02 -18.05 14.29
C ARG A 7 -7.50 -19.49 14.13
N VAL A 8 -8.11 -19.76 13.02
CA VAL A 8 -8.66 -21.06 12.66
C VAL A 8 -8.08 -21.60 11.36
N SER A 9 -8.33 -22.85 11.03
CA SER A 9 -7.98 -23.41 9.72
C SER A 9 -8.84 -22.80 8.62
N LEU A 10 -8.37 -22.89 7.38
CA LEU A 10 -9.06 -22.31 6.23
C LEU A 10 -10.49 -22.84 6.07
N GLU A 11 -10.73 -24.12 6.46
CA GLU A 11 -12.05 -24.77 6.38
C GLU A 11 -13.07 -24.18 7.35
N ARG A 12 -12.60 -23.56 8.44
CA ARG A 12 -13.44 -22.96 9.50
C ARG A 12 -13.48 -21.43 9.43
N ALA A 13 -12.62 -20.83 8.60
CA ALA A 13 -12.49 -19.39 8.53
C ALA A 13 -13.75 -18.73 7.96
N ASP A 14 -14.10 -17.55 8.48
CA ASP A 14 -15.16 -16.68 7.95
C ASP A 14 -14.59 -15.66 6.96
N PHE A 15 -13.32 -15.29 7.11
CA PHE A 15 -12.58 -14.38 6.23
C PHE A 15 -11.07 -14.64 6.33
N ILE A 16 -10.30 -13.99 5.46
CA ILE A 16 -8.83 -14.02 5.46
C ILE A 16 -8.32 -12.63 5.84
N LEU A 17 -7.48 -12.55 6.88
CA LEU A 17 -6.69 -11.37 7.17
C LEU A 17 -5.28 -11.58 6.60
N CYS A 18 -4.99 -10.93 5.47
CA CYS A 18 -3.71 -11.03 4.78
C CYS A 18 -2.80 -9.88 5.20
N THR A 19 -1.75 -10.19 5.95
CA THR A 19 -0.71 -9.22 6.37
C THR A 19 0.60 -9.39 5.61
N GLY A 20 0.76 -10.50 4.85
CA GLY A 20 1.94 -10.85 4.09
C GLY A 20 2.04 -12.35 3.84
N LEU A 21 3.17 -12.78 3.30
CA LEU A 21 3.53 -14.18 3.15
C LEU A 21 3.99 -14.76 4.49
N PHE A 22 4.01 -16.08 4.64
CA PHE A 22 4.50 -16.72 5.86
C PHE A 22 6.03 -16.60 5.98
N ARG A 23 6.72 -16.68 4.84
CA ARG A 23 8.18 -16.50 4.73
C ARG A 23 8.46 -15.63 3.51
N ASP A 24 8.41 -14.33 3.71
CA ASP A 24 8.55 -13.30 2.68
C ASP A 24 9.95 -13.24 2.04
N ASP A 25 10.94 -13.87 2.68
CA ASP A 25 12.31 -14.01 2.17
C ASP A 25 12.49 -15.12 1.13
N THR A 26 11.58 -16.09 1.07
CA THR A 26 11.71 -17.30 0.23
C THR A 26 10.48 -17.65 -0.58
N GLU A 27 9.31 -17.22 -0.16
CA GLU A 27 8.05 -17.57 -0.79
C GLU A 27 7.63 -16.55 -1.84
N THR A 28 6.81 -17.01 -2.77
CA THR A 28 6.19 -16.21 -3.84
C THR A 28 4.68 -16.39 -3.81
N PRO A 29 3.89 -15.54 -4.48
CA PRO A 29 2.45 -15.75 -4.59
C PRO A 29 2.05 -17.10 -5.22
N GLU A 30 2.90 -17.69 -6.04
CA GLU A 30 2.66 -19.00 -6.66
C GLU A 30 2.58 -20.14 -5.63
N ASP A 31 3.31 -20.04 -4.53
CA ASP A 31 3.31 -21.04 -3.45
C ASP A 31 1.96 -21.09 -2.72
N TYR A 32 1.14 -20.05 -2.89
CA TYR A 32 -0.19 -19.92 -2.27
C TYR A 32 -1.35 -20.31 -3.20
N ARG A 33 -1.07 -20.79 -4.41
CA ARG A 33 -2.10 -21.08 -5.43
C ARG A 33 -3.21 -21.97 -4.90
N ASP A 34 -2.87 -23.09 -4.26
CA ASP A 34 -3.85 -24.08 -3.78
C ASP A 34 -4.65 -23.54 -2.58
N LEU A 35 -3.98 -22.79 -1.70
CA LEU A 35 -4.63 -22.12 -0.58
C LEU A 35 -5.64 -21.08 -1.07
N LEU A 36 -5.24 -20.24 -2.03
CA LEU A 36 -6.11 -19.22 -2.61
C LEU A 36 -7.28 -19.83 -3.40
N ALA A 37 -7.04 -20.94 -4.13
CA ALA A 37 -8.10 -21.67 -4.81
C ALA A 37 -9.13 -22.23 -3.83
N THR A 38 -8.68 -22.81 -2.72
CA THR A 38 -9.56 -23.32 -1.65
C THR A 38 -10.36 -22.19 -1.02
N ALA A 39 -9.72 -21.07 -0.72
CA ALA A 39 -10.37 -19.87 -0.20
C ALA A 39 -11.45 -19.34 -1.16
N ARG A 40 -11.12 -19.31 -2.47
CA ARG A 40 -12.05 -18.88 -3.52
C ARG A 40 -13.26 -19.80 -3.62
N ALA A 41 -13.06 -21.14 -3.55
CA ALA A 41 -14.15 -22.11 -3.58
C ALA A 41 -15.15 -21.91 -2.42
N ARG A 42 -14.67 -21.39 -1.27
CA ARG A 42 -15.49 -21.02 -0.13
C ARG A 42 -16.02 -19.57 -0.18
N SER A 43 -15.66 -18.81 -1.20
CA SER A 43 -16.01 -17.38 -1.34
C SER A 43 -15.58 -16.54 -0.13
N LEU A 44 -14.46 -16.88 0.49
CA LEU A 44 -13.94 -16.11 1.63
C LEU A 44 -13.51 -14.73 1.18
N GLU A 45 -13.90 -13.71 1.93
CA GLU A 45 -13.41 -12.35 1.72
C GLU A 45 -11.98 -12.20 2.26
N MET A 46 -11.09 -11.59 1.49
CA MET A 46 -9.72 -11.29 1.94
C MET A 46 -9.62 -9.81 2.30
N ILE A 47 -9.25 -9.52 3.54
CA ILE A 47 -8.87 -8.19 3.99
C ILE A 47 -7.35 -8.07 3.85
N CYS A 48 -6.90 -7.32 2.88
CA CYS A 48 -5.48 -7.04 2.65
C CYS A 48 -5.06 -5.82 3.49
N ALA A 49 -4.27 -6.07 4.54
CA ALA A 49 -3.83 -5.03 5.46
C ALA A 49 -2.73 -4.13 4.87
N ASN A 50 -1.91 -4.65 3.94
CA ASN A 50 -0.85 -3.93 3.25
C ASN A 50 -0.95 -4.14 1.73
N PRO A 51 -1.50 -3.18 0.97
CA PRO A 51 -1.66 -3.30 -0.49
C PRO A 51 -0.37 -3.23 -1.29
N ASP A 52 0.78 -2.95 -0.66
CA ASP A 52 2.06 -3.01 -1.35
C ASP A 52 2.31 -4.41 -1.90
N ARG A 53 2.80 -4.48 -3.15
CA ARG A 53 3.07 -5.74 -3.83
C ARG A 53 4.42 -6.30 -3.47
N VAL A 54 5.41 -5.42 -3.40
CA VAL A 54 6.80 -5.74 -3.07
C VAL A 54 7.41 -4.61 -2.25
N VAL A 55 8.41 -4.96 -1.46
CA VAL A 55 9.24 -4.02 -0.71
C VAL A 55 10.70 -4.40 -0.86
N GLU A 56 11.58 -3.41 -0.88
CA GLU A 56 13.02 -3.63 -0.83
C GLU A 56 13.49 -3.77 0.61
N VAL A 57 14.17 -4.88 0.91
CA VAL A 57 14.83 -5.13 2.20
C VAL A 57 16.29 -5.44 1.92
N GLY A 58 17.17 -4.48 2.18
CA GLY A 58 18.57 -4.56 1.76
C GLY A 58 18.68 -4.56 0.23
N ASP A 59 19.27 -5.61 -0.34
CA ASP A 59 19.46 -5.78 -1.78
C ASP A 59 18.42 -6.75 -2.41
N ARG A 60 17.33 -7.09 -1.71
CA ARG A 60 16.32 -8.05 -2.17
C ARG A 60 14.94 -7.44 -2.21
N LEU A 61 14.15 -7.87 -3.19
CA LEU A 61 12.72 -7.61 -3.25
C LEU A 61 11.97 -8.73 -2.53
N HIS A 62 11.11 -8.35 -1.61
CA HIS A 62 10.22 -9.23 -0.88
C HIS A 62 8.78 -8.98 -1.31
N TYR A 63 8.02 -10.05 -1.50
CA TYR A 63 6.60 -9.94 -1.77
C TYR A 63 5.84 -9.52 -0.50
N CYS A 64 4.83 -8.66 -0.69
CA CYS A 64 3.94 -8.19 0.37
C CYS A 64 2.51 -8.75 0.19
N ALA A 65 1.64 -8.44 1.15
CA ALA A 65 0.26 -8.91 1.14
C ALA A 65 -0.50 -8.51 -0.14
N GLY A 66 -0.19 -7.35 -0.73
CA GLY A 66 -0.81 -6.91 -1.98
C GLY A 66 -0.58 -7.86 -3.16
N SER A 67 0.55 -8.57 -3.20
CA SER A 67 0.81 -9.57 -4.25
C SER A 67 -0.11 -10.79 -4.11
N LEU A 68 -0.41 -11.23 -2.89
CA LEU A 68 -1.38 -12.29 -2.61
C LEU A 68 -2.81 -11.84 -2.88
N ALA A 69 -3.14 -10.59 -2.53
CA ALA A 69 -4.44 -10.00 -2.79
C ALA A 69 -4.71 -9.90 -4.31
N ASP A 70 -3.71 -9.49 -5.10
CA ASP A 70 -3.79 -9.47 -6.56
C ASP A 70 -4.00 -10.88 -7.13
N ALA A 71 -3.22 -11.87 -6.67
CA ALA A 71 -3.37 -13.26 -7.11
C ALA A 71 -4.76 -13.82 -6.76
N TYR A 72 -5.29 -13.47 -5.59
CA TYR A 72 -6.63 -13.88 -5.18
C TYR A 72 -7.72 -13.21 -6.03
N ALA A 73 -7.60 -11.92 -6.29
CA ALA A 73 -8.53 -11.19 -7.14
C ALA A 73 -8.53 -11.71 -8.59
N GLN A 74 -7.36 -12.10 -9.13
CA GLN A 74 -7.24 -12.66 -10.48
C GLN A 74 -8.04 -13.96 -10.68
N ILE A 75 -8.17 -14.77 -9.64
CA ILE A 75 -9.03 -15.98 -9.67
C ILE A 75 -10.48 -15.69 -9.25
N GLY A 76 -10.86 -14.42 -9.10
CA GLY A 76 -12.21 -13.97 -8.76
C GLY A 76 -12.52 -14.04 -7.27
N GLY A 77 -11.51 -14.05 -6.39
CA GLY A 77 -11.70 -13.93 -4.94
C GLY A 77 -12.04 -12.50 -4.54
N PRO A 78 -12.97 -12.29 -3.59
CA PRO A 78 -13.30 -10.96 -3.10
C PRO A 78 -12.17 -10.41 -2.20
N VAL A 79 -11.72 -9.18 -2.49
CA VAL A 79 -10.63 -8.51 -1.75
C VAL A 79 -11.04 -7.12 -1.30
N ILE A 80 -10.81 -6.82 -0.02
CA ILE A 80 -10.87 -5.48 0.55
C ILE A 80 -9.44 -5.03 0.88
N ASN A 81 -8.98 -3.95 0.25
CA ASN A 81 -7.71 -3.34 0.59
C ASN A 81 -7.90 -2.30 1.70
N ALA A 82 -7.27 -2.50 2.86
CA ALA A 82 -7.40 -1.63 4.02
C ALA A 82 -6.33 -0.51 4.07
N GLY A 83 -5.14 -0.75 3.48
CA GLY A 83 -4.04 0.21 3.45
C GLY A 83 -4.15 1.30 2.37
N LYS A 84 -3.21 2.24 2.37
CA LYS A 84 -3.11 3.32 1.35
C LYS A 84 -3.00 2.72 -0.07
N PRO A 85 -3.63 3.29 -1.10
CA PRO A 85 -4.39 4.55 -1.13
C PRO A 85 -5.90 4.41 -0.83
N HIS A 86 -6.33 3.27 -0.29
CA HIS A 86 -7.74 2.91 -0.14
C HIS A 86 -8.39 3.60 1.06
N PRO A 87 -9.72 3.93 0.98
CA PRO A 87 -10.42 4.72 1.99
C PRO A 87 -10.35 4.21 3.43
N PRO A 88 -10.39 2.89 3.75
CA PRO A 88 -10.54 2.44 5.13
C PRO A 88 -9.49 2.98 6.11
N ILE A 89 -8.22 3.08 5.68
CA ILE A 89 -7.17 3.61 6.55
C ILE A 89 -7.33 5.12 6.80
N TYR A 90 -7.81 5.85 5.80
CA TYR A 90 -8.05 7.29 5.93
C TYR A 90 -9.28 7.58 6.80
N ASP A 91 -10.35 6.80 6.66
CA ASP A 91 -11.55 6.94 7.50
C ASP A 91 -11.20 6.70 8.97
N LEU A 92 -10.41 5.68 9.26
CA LEU A 92 -9.91 5.43 10.61
C LEU A 92 -9.03 6.58 11.12
N ALA A 93 -8.08 7.04 10.30
CA ALA A 93 -7.17 8.14 10.67
C ALA A 93 -7.95 9.43 10.95
N LEU A 94 -8.97 9.74 10.15
CA LEU A 94 -9.83 10.90 10.32
C LEU A 94 -10.68 10.80 11.58
N ALA A 95 -11.25 9.64 11.87
CA ALA A 95 -12.01 9.43 13.11
C ALA A 95 -11.12 9.62 14.35
N LEU A 96 -9.89 9.11 14.32
CA LEU A 96 -8.91 9.31 15.41
C LEU A 96 -8.49 10.77 15.53
N LEU A 97 -8.26 11.46 14.41
CA LEU A 97 -7.91 12.88 14.38
C LEU A 97 -9.02 13.75 14.98
N GLU A 98 -10.28 13.52 14.56
CA GLU A 98 -11.43 14.27 15.06
C GLU A 98 -11.66 14.02 16.56
N ALA A 99 -11.48 12.77 17.02
CA ALA A 99 -11.56 12.43 18.44
C ALA A 99 -10.47 13.15 19.24
N ALA A 100 -9.24 13.18 18.73
CA ALA A 100 -8.13 13.88 19.39
C ALA A 100 -8.31 15.41 19.38
N ALA A 101 -8.85 15.97 18.31
CA ALA A 101 -9.10 17.40 18.17
C ALA A 101 -10.34 17.89 18.96
N GLY A 102 -11.23 16.97 19.36
CA GLY A 102 -12.51 17.29 19.98
C GLY A 102 -13.48 18.03 19.05
N ARG A 103 -13.22 18.03 17.74
CA ARG A 103 -14.04 18.69 16.72
C ARG A 103 -13.89 18.02 15.36
N ARG A 104 -14.80 18.29 14.45
CA ARG A 104 -14.60 17.97 13.03
C ARG A 104 -13.42 18.74 12.45
N VAL A 105 -12.63 18.06 11.63
CA VAL A 105 -11.45 18.63 10.95
C VAL A 105 -11.74 18.65 9.44
N ALA A 106 -11.72 19.83 8.85
CA ALA A 106 -11.96 19.97 7.42
C ALA A 106 -10.77 19.43 6.61
N ARG A 107 -11.01 18.87 5.45
CA ARG A 107 -9.95 18.27 4.61
C ARG A 107 -8.81 19.24 4.27
N HIS A 108 -9.11 20.52 4.09
CA HIS A 108 -8.12 21.56 3.80
C HIS A 108 -7.24 21.94 5.01
N GLU A 109 -7.58 21.49 6.22
CA GLU A 109 -6.75 21.64 7.43
C GLU A 109 -5.75 20.47 7.56
N ILE A 110 -5.82 19.46 6.68
CA ILE A 110 -5.01 18.24 6.75
C ILE A 110 -3.99 18.26 5.63
N LEU A 111 -2.73 18.01 5.98
CA LEU A 111 -1.64 17.82 5.05
C LEU A 111 -1.13 16.39 5.15
N ALA A 112 -1.36 15.59 4.12
CA ALA A 112 -0.74 14.28 4.00
C ALA A 112 0.73 14.45 3.61
N ILE A 113 1.62 13.69 4.25
CA ILE A 113 3.06 13.72 3.95
C ILE A 113 3.48 12.30 3.57
N GLY A 114 4.10 12.15 2.39
CA GLY A 114 4.53 10.84 1.94
C GLY A 114 5.49 10.89 0.76
N ASP A 115 6.03 9.73 0.42
CA ASP A 115 7.07 9.57 -0.60
C ASP A 115 6.64 8.68 -1.78
N SER A 116 5.40 8.20 -1.77
CA SER A 116 4.85 7.36 -2.82
C SER A 116 3.73 8.07 -3.59
N ILE A 117 3.92 8.21 -4.91
CA ILE A 117 2.89 8.77 -5.79
C ILE A 117 1.65 7.87 -5.81
N ARG A 118 1.85 6.53 -5.80
CA ARG A 118 0.77 5.55 -5.95
C ARG A 118 -0.06 5.33 -4.70
N THR A 119 0.51 5.53 -3.53
CA THR A 119 -0.16 5.26 -2.25
C THR A 119 -0.44 6.54 -1.48
N ASP A 120 0.59 7.30 -1.11
CA ASP A 120 0.42 8.50 -0.28
C ASP A 120 -0.31 9.62 -1.02
N LEU A 121 0.21 10.00 -2.20
CA LEU A 121 -0.36 11.11 -2.96
C LEU A 121 -1.71 10.74 -3.58
N ALA A 122 -1.82 9.53 -4.14
CA ALA A 122 -3.07 9.06 -4.71
C ALA A 122 -4.17 8.96 -3.64
N GLY A 123 -3.84 8.46 -2.45
CA GLY A 123 -4.78 8.39 -1.35
C GLY A 123 -5.19 9.77 -0.85
N ALA A 124 -4.24 10.68 -0.65
CA ALA A 124 -4.55 12.06 -0.27
C ALA A 124 -5.48 12.74 -1.28
N ALA A 125 -5.18 12.59 -2.58
CA ALA A 125 -6.02 13.13 -3.66
C ALA A 125 -7.44 12.54 -3.65
N ALA A 126 -7.56 11.21 -3.51
CA ALA A 126 -8.84 10.52 -3.43
C ALA A 126 -9.68 10.97 -2.24
N MET A 127 -9.05 11.33 -1.12
CA MET A 127 -9.70 11.83 0.08
C MET A 127 -9.89 13.36 0.09
N GLY A 128 -9.48 14.08 -0.95
CA GLY A 128 -9.59 15.54 -1.05
C GLY A 128 -8.70 16.29 -0.08
N MET A 129 -7.54 15.72 0.28
CA MET A 129 -6.55 16.34 1.16
C MET A 129 -5.37 16.90 0.38
N ASP A 130 -4.76 17.96 0.90
CA ASP A 130 -3.47 18.44 0.40
C ASP A 130 -2.36 17.43 0.71
N ALA A 131 -1.36 17.34 -0.17
CA ALA A 131 -0.21 16.47 0.02
C ALA A 131 1.13 17.18 -0.13
N LEU A 132 2.09 16.82 0.72
CA LEU A 132 3.50 17.16 0.60
C LEU A 132 4.27 15.94 0.10
N PHE A 133 4.90 16.05 -1.06
CA PHE A 133 5.67 14.96 -1.64
C PHE A 133 7.13 15.00 -1.18
N VAL A 134 7.59 13.93 -0.51
CA VAL A 134 8.98 13.75 -0.08
C VAL A 134 9.72 12.94 -1.13
N THR A 135 10.51 13.62 -1.98
CA THR A 135 11.13 13.00 -3.17
C THR A 135 12.36 12.16 -2.86
N GLY A 136 12.96 12.27 -1.67
CA GLY A 136 14.10 11.50 -1.21
C GLY A 136 13.75 10.29 -0.35
N GLY A 137 12.52 9.76 -0.45
CA GLY A 137 12.06 8.54 0.20
C GLY A 137 12.38 7.28 -0.61
N ILE A 138 11.39 6.43 -0.84
CA ILE A 138 11.52 5.16 -1.59
C ILE A 138 12.06 5.34 -3.02
N HIS A 139 11.95 6.54 -3.57
CA HIS A 139 12.50 6.90 -4.85
C HIS A 139 13.98 7.31 -4.82
N ASP A 140 14.65 7.34 -3.65
CA ASP A 140 16.08 7.67 -3.50
C ASP A 140 16.96 6.41 -3.57
N GLY A 141 16.40 5.26 -4.00
CA GLY A 141 17.03 3.94 -4.07
C GLY A 141 18.41 3.96 -4.72
N LYS A 142 19.35 3.33 -4.09
CA LYS A 142 20.65 2.92 -4.65
C LYS A 142 20.39 2.11 -5.91
N GLU A 143 21.24 2.24 -6.90
CA GLU A 143 21.22 1.43 -8.12
C GLU A 143 20.96 -0.03 -7.76
N GLY A 144 19.93 -0.64 -8.39
CA GLY A 144 19.49 -1.98 -8.08
C GLY A 144 20.60 -2.99 -8.07
N ALA A 145 20.53 -3.93 -7.13
CA ALA A 145 21.46 -5.04 -7.03
C ALA A 145 21.53 -5.81 -8.36
N PRO A 146 22.74 -6.23 -8.81
CA PRO A 146 22.89 -6.98 -10.05
C PRO A 146 22.27 -8.37 -9.86
N GLY A 147 21.16 -8.64 -10.53
CA GLY A 147 20.54 -9.98 -10.53
C GLY A 147 19.07 -10.05 -10.91
N LEU A 148 18.31 -8.98 -10.80
CA LEU A 148 16.94 -8.92 -11.27
C LEU A 148 16.89 -8.12 -12.57
N GLN A 149 16.88 -8.83 -13.70
CA GLN A 149 16.57 -8.28 -15.02
C GLN A 149 15.07 -8.00 -15.16
N HIS A 150 14.53 -7.14 -14.29
CA HIS A 150 13.44 -6.27 -14.70
C HIS A 150 14.13 -4.98 -15.13
N GLU A 151 13.84 -4.54 -16.34
CA GLU A 151 14.30 -3.27 -16.88
C GLU A 151 14.22 -2.22 -15.77
N SER A 152 15.39 -1.92 -15.18
CA SER A 152 15.57 -0.78 -14.31
C SER A 152 15.43 0.44 -15.23
N VAL A 153 14.18 0.83 -15.46
CA VAL A 153 13.87 2.13 -16.04
C VAL A 153 14.57 3.12 -15.13
N ARG A 154 15.65 3.71 -15.61
CA ARG A 154 16.28 4.86 -14.94
C ARG A 154 15.20 5.90 -14.77
N ILE A 155 14.60 5.95 -13.59
CA ILE A 155 13.58 6.93 -13.27
C ILE A 155 14.29 8.27 -13.28
N ASP A 156 14.03 9.08 -14.31
CA ASP A 156 14.48 10.47 -14.32
C ASP A 156 13.82 11.17 -13.13
N ARG A 157 14.64 11.55 -12.16
CA ARG A 157 14.24 12.14 -10.86
C ARG A 157 14.30 13.66 -10.89
N SER A 158 14.41 14.26 -12.06
CA SER A 158 14.29 15.71 -12.17
C SER A 158 12.90 16.14 -11.65
N ALA A 159 12.81 17.33 -11.10
CA ALA A 159 11.53 17.89 -10.65
C ALA A 159 10.46 17.85 -11.76
N GLN A 160 10.89 17.96 -13.03
CA GLN A 160 10.02 17.86 -14.20
C GLN A 160 9.50 16.44 -14.43
N ALA A 161 10.35 15.41 -14.28
CA ALA A 161 9.93 14.02 -14.44
C ALA A 161 8.96 13.60 -13.33
N LEU A 162 9.24 13.99 -12.08
CA LEU A 162 8.35 13.75 -10.95
C LEU A 162 7.01 14.47 -11.11
N ALA A 163 7.03 15.73 -11.57
CA ALA A 163 5.81 16.49 -11.86
C ALA A 163 4.97 15.81 -12.94
N ARG A 164 5.61 15.29 -14.00
CA ARG A 164 4.94 14.52 -15.05
C ARG A 164 4.33 13.23 -14.50
N GLN A 165 5.06 12.45 -13.71
CA GLN A 165 4.54 11.22 -13.07
C GLN A 165 3.34 11.52 -12.16
N CYS A 166 3.40 12.61 -11.40
CA CYS A 166 2.26 13.06 -10.60
C CYS A 166 1.06 13.40 -11.49
N ALA A 167 1.27 14.11 -12.60
CA ALA A 167 0.20 14.47 -13.53
C ALA A 167 -0.41 13.24 -14.22
N GLU A 168 0.41 12.27 -14.64
CA GLU A 168 -0.05 11.00 -15.21
C GLU A 168 -0.86 10.17 -14.20
N ALA A 169 -0.50 10.22 -12.91
CA ALA A 169 -1.24 9.61 -11.83
C ALA A 169 -2.48 10.42 -11.38
N GLY A 170 -2.73 11.58 -11.98
CA GLY A 170 -3.84 12.45 -11.61
C GLY A 170 -3.70 13.13 -10.25
N VAL A 171 -2.48 13.19 -9.70
CA VAL A 171 -2.21 13.79 -8.39
C VAL A 171 -1.44 15.10 -8.51
N ARG A 172 -1.71 16.03 -7.59
CA ARG A 172 -1.05 17.35 -7.56
C ARG A 172 -0.63 17.68 -6.14
N PRO A 173 0.61 17.35 -5.74
CA PRO A 173 1.09 17.71 -4.40
C PRO A 173 1.17 19.24 -4.27
N ARG A 174 0.87 19.74 -3.08
CA ARG A 174 0.95 21.16 -2.72
C ARG A 174 2.39 21.68 -2.78
N ALA A 175 3.34 20.83 -2.39
CA ALA A 175 4.77 21.09 -2.47
C ALA A 175 5.56 19.80 -2.58
N MET A 176 6.83 19.93 -3.00
CA MET A 176 7.79 18.82 -3.04
C MET A 176 9.01 19.22 -2.22
N LEU A 177 9.47 18.31 -1.37
CA LEU A 177 10.70 18.45 -0.59
C LEU A 177 11.58 17.22 -0.79
N ARG A 178 12.89 17.43 -0.80
CA ARG A 178 13.81 16.29 -0.90
C ARG A 178 13.83 15.49 0.40
N ARG A 179 13.84 16.15 1.54
CA ARG A 179 13.86 15.54 2.89
C ARG A 179 13.05 16.40 3.86
N LEU A 180 12.44 15.72 4.82
CA LEU A 180 11.93 16.39 6.02
C LEU A 180 13.12 16.69 6.94
N ALA A 181 13.18 17.90 7.45
CA ALA A 181 14.13 18.33 8.50
C ALA A 181 13.32 18.87 9.68
N TRP A 182 13.67 18.42 10.86
CA TRP A 182 13.05 18.82 12.13
C TRP A 182 14.01 19.68 12.93
#